data_24e86e1f6f8ca9eed46d784e92f8dc92
#
_entry.id   24e86e1f6f8ca9eed46d784e92f8dc92
#
_cell.length_a   1.000
_cell.length_b   1.000
_cell.length_c   1.000
_cell.angle_alpha   90.00
_cell.angle_beta   90.00
_cell.angle_gamma   90.00
#
_symmetry.space_group_name_H-M   'P 1'
#
loop_
_entity.id
_entity.type
_entity.pdbx_description
1 polymer ?
#
loop_
_entity_poly.entity_id
_entity_poly.type
_entity_poly.pdbx_seq_one_letter_code
_entity_poly.pdbx_strand_id
1 'polypeptide(L)'
;MPSSRRRSKDPADCEDPACADMADLLRKGRALAAKDKGKAASNTATDGKAAGSQAQPSSSAAETDDHAASSSRNDGCPLDKGELGAATWGLIHTTAAHYPEKPSKETQDQARALVTGLAGLYPCTYCRKDFREEVRKLPPDVSSRVALSLWACQQHNLVNEKIGKSTFRCTLPALDERWKQGKPSCWEGGAEGV
;
A
#
# COMPACT_ATOMS: atom_id res chain seq x y z
N MET A 1 5.15 -31.55 -35.53
CA MET A 1 5.79 -31.24 -34.26
C MET A 1 4.76 -30.51 -33.42
N PRO A 2 4.15 -31.09 -32.36
CA PRO A 2 3.13 -30.37 -31.55
C PRO A 2 3.83 -29.46 -30.55
N SER A 3 3.43 -28.20 -30.58
CA SER A 3 3.86 -27.14 -29.67
C SER A 3 3.35 -27.42 -28.24
N SER A 4 4.29 -27.65 -27.34
CA SER A 4 4.04 -27.82 -25.90
C SER A 4 3.58 -26.52 -25.30
N ARG A 5 2.27 -26.37 -25.02
CA ARG A 5 1.71 -25.31 -24.17
C ARG A 5 2.17 -25.56 -22.74
N ARG A 6 3.09 -24.74 -22.23
CA ARG A 6 3.41 -24.70 -20.80
C ARG A 6 2.17 -24.24 -20.03
N ARG A 7 1.62 -25.14 -19.22
CA ARG A 7 0.60 -24.80 -18.21
C ARG A 7 1.19 -23.74 -17.28
N SER A 8 0.46 -22.65 -17.06
CA SER A 8 0.73 -21.73 -15.98
C SER A 8 0.56 -22.49 -14.67
N LYS A 9 1.62 -22.56 -13.85
CA LYS A 9 1.58 -23.14 -12.52
C LYS A 9 0.57 -22.36 -11.67
N ASP A 10 -0.30 -23.08 -10.99
CA ASP A 10 -1.25 -22.53 -10.01
C ASP A 10 -0.49 -21.76 -8.89
N PRO A 11 -1.06 -20.70 -8.30
CA PRO A 11 -0.46 -20.03 -7.14
C PRO A 11 -0.14 -20.96 -5.96
N ALA A 12 -0.76 -22.15 -5.92
CA ALA A 12 -0.47 -23.19 -4.94
C ALA A 12 0.89 -23.89 -5.14
N ASP A 13 1.49 -23.78 -6.31
CA ASP A 13 2.76 -24.46 -6.66
C ASP A 13 4.01 -23.56 -6.47
N CYS A 14 3.90 -22.51 -5.69
CA CYS A 14 5.03 -21.62 -5.44
C CYS A 14 5.91 -22.20 -4.33
N GLU A 15 7.10 -22.67 -4.68
CA GLU A 15 8.11 -23.22 -3.76
C GLU A 15 8.93 -22.13 -3.05
N ASP A 16 8.71 -20.84 -3.36
CA ASP A 16 9.37 -19.72 -2.71
C ASP A 16 8.80 -19.52 -1.30
N PRO A 17 9.63 -19.49 -0.23
CA PRO A 17 9.18 -19.22 1.14
C PRO A 17 8.32 -17.95 1.26
N ALA A 18 8.58 -16.97 0.40
CA ALA A 18 7.80 -15.74 0.29
C ALA A 18 6.34 -15.95 -0.16
N CYS A 19 6.04 -17.02 -0.90
CA CYS A 19 4.68 -17.35 -1.33
C CYS A 19 3.88 -18.05 -0.22
N ALA A 20 4.54 -18.84 0.63
CA ALA A 20 3.91 -19.51 1.77
C ALA A 20 3.33 -18.49 2.76
N ASP A 21 4.08 -17.43 3.07
CA ASP A 21 3.65 -16.37 3.98
C ASP A 21 2.43 -15.57 3.46
N MET A 22 2.37 -15.33 2.14
CA MET A 22 1.25 -14.62 1.54
C MET A 22 -0.03 -15.47 1.55
N ALA A 23 0.09 -16.76 1.28
CA ALA A 23 -1.03 -17.70 1.35
C ALA A 23 -1.55 -17.81 2.80
N ASP A 24 -0.67 -17.77 3.79
CA ASP A 24 -1.02 -17.81 5.20
C ASP A 24 -1.71 -16.52 5.66
N LEU A 25 -1.24 -15.36 5.22
CA LEU A 25 -1.87 -14.05 5.47
C LEU A 25 -3.28 -13.97 4.86
N LEU A 26 -3.46 -14.43 3.63
CA LEU A 26 -4.78 -14.48 2.99
C LEU A 26 -5.73 -15.45 3.69
N ARG A 27 -5.23 -16.59 4.18
CA ARG A 27 -6.01 -17.55 4.96
C ARG A 27 -6.41 -16.97 6.32
N LYS A 28 -5.51 -16.28 7.03
CA LYS A 28 -5.77 -15.59 8.29
C LYS A 28 -6.78 -14.45 8.12
N GLY A 29 -6.63 -13.64 7.05
CA GLY A 29 -7.58 -12.58 6.71
C GLY A 29 -9.01 -13.12 6.46
N ARG A 30 -9.15 -14.22 5.72
CA ARG A 30 -10.44 -14.88 5.51
C ARG A 30 -11.04 -15.46 6.79
N ALA A 31 -10.21 -16.00 7.69
CA ALA A 31 -10.66 -16.54 8.97
C ALA A 31 -11.15 -15.44 9.92
N LEU A 32 -10.53 -14.25 9.90
CA LEU A 32 -10.99 -13.09 10.67
C LEU A 32 -12.31 -12.55 10.13
N ALA A 33 -12.45 -12.40 8.82
CA ALA A 33 -13.68 -11.95 8.18
C ALA A 33 -14.86 -12.92 8.38
N ALA A 34 -14.60 -14.24 8.54
CA ALA A 34 -15.61 -15.24 8.86
C ALA A 34 -16.05 -15.15 10.33
N LYS A 35 -15.17 -14.79 11.26
CA LYS A 35 -15.50 -14.57 12.67
C LYS A 35 -16.40 -13.36 12.90
N ASP A 36 -16.21 -12.28 12.15
CA ASP A 36 -17.06 -11.08 12.25
C ASP A 36 -18.48 -11.35 11.75
N LYS A 37 -18.64 -12.16 10.71
CA LYS A 37 -19.97 -12.58 10.22
C LYS A 37 -20.72 -13.50 11.19
N GLY A 38 -20.01 -14.27 12.02
CA GLY A 38 -20.61 -15.14 13.05
C GLY A 38 -21.10 -14.40 14.30
N LYS A 39 -20.58 -13.20 14.57
CA LYS A 39 -20.93 -12.42 15.75
C LYS A 39 -22.16 -11.53 15.55
N ALA A 40 -22.59 -11.32 14.32
CA ALA A 40 -23.77 -10.53 13.97
C ALA A 40 -25.10 -11.29 14.04
N ALA A 41 -25.09 -12.61 14.30
CA ALA A 41 -26.27 -13.45 14.21
C ALA A 41 -26.86 -13.93 15.58
N SER A 42 -26.40 -13.41 16.71
CA SER A 42 -26.92 -13.86 18.02
C SER A 42 -27.19 -12.72 19.02
N ASN A 43 -28.02 -11.75 18.63
CA ASN A 43 -28.64 -10.87 19.62
C ASN A 43 -30.02 -10.42 19.11
N THR A 44 -31.01 -11.30 19.29
CA THR A 44 -32.44 -10.90 19.37
C THR A 44 -33.05 -11.51 20.61
N ALA A 45 -33.73 -10.59 21.33
CA ALA A 45 -34.66 -10.81 22.42
C ALA A 45 -34.12 -10.78 23.85
N THR A 46 -34.34 -9.65 24.54
CA THR A 46 -35.27 -9.56 25.68
C THR A 46 -35.53 -8.10 26.07
N ASP A 47 -36.80 -7.84 26.39
CA ASP A 47 -37.44 -6.59 26.81
C ASP A 47 -36.86 -5.94 28.08
N GLY A 48 -37.04 -4.58 28.19
CA GLY A 48 -36.99 -3.93 29.50
C GLY A 48 -36.70 -2.40 29.53
N LYS A 49 -37.68 -1.58 29.18
CA LYS A 49 -38.13 -0.31 29.80
C LYS A 49 -37.15 0.75 30.37
N ALA A 50 -37.18 1.92 29.72
CA ALA A 50 -37.19 3.32 30.21
C ALA A 50 -36.03 3.88 31.06
N ALA A 51 -35.37 4.93 30.58
CA ALA A 51 -35.43 6.31 31.00
C ALA A 51 -34.29 7.15 30.38
N GLY A 52 -34.63 8.38 29.97
CA GLY A 52 -33.80 9.24 29.14
C GLY A 52 -32.55 9.81 29.81
N SER A 53 -31.59 10.14 28.98
CA SER A 53 -30.79 11.36 29.12
C SER A 53 -30.07 11.62 27.82
N GLN A 54 -30.19 12.82 27.31
CA GLN A 54 -29.52 13.31 26.12
C GLN A 54 -28.02 13.46 26.40
N ALA A 55 -27.19 12.83 25.60
CA ALA A 55 -25.82 13.19 25.43
C ALA A 55 -25.46 13.06 23.96
N GLN A 56 -25.06 14.15 23.34
CA GLN A 56 -24.58 14.23 21.96
C GLN A 56 -23.33 13.34 21.76
N PRO A 57 -23.22 12.64 20.65
CA PRO A 57 -21.95 12.01 20.29
C PRO A 57 -21.06 13.06 19.63
N SER A 58 -20.01 13.47 20.31
CA SER A 58 -18.86 14.07 19.69
C SER A 58 -18.12 12.97 18.91
N SER A 59 -18.34 12.91 17.61
CA SER A 59 -17.62 12.03 16.72
C SER A 59 -16.24 12.61 16.42
N SER A 60 -15.26 12.32 17.27
CA SER A 60 -13.86 12.32 16.87
C SER A 60 -13.49 10.89 16.55
N ALA A 61 -13.76 10.45 15.34
CA ALA A 61 -13.10 9.29 14.78
C ALA A 61 -11.63 9.67 14.59
N ALA A 62 -10.82 9.35 15.59
CA ALA A 62 -9.37 9.28 15.41
C ALA A 62 -9.13 8.15 14.44
N GLU A 63 -8.88 8.49 13.17
CA GLU A 63 -8.25 7.59 12.21
C GLU A 63 -6.86 7.29 12.78
N THR A 64 -6.75 6.15 13.46
CA THR A 64 -5.47 5.60 13.84
C THR A 64 -4.77 5.21 12.54
N ASP A 65 -3.85 6.06 12.11
CA ASP A 65 -2.87 5.80 11.07
C ASP A 65 -2.03 4.61 11.54
N ASP A 66 -2.47 3.39 11.22
CA ASP A 66 -1.74 2.14 11.44
C ASP A 66 -0.59 1.99 10.42
N HIS A 67 0.06 3.10 10.10
CA HIS A 67 1.43 3.11 9.68
C HIS A 67 2.29 3.21 10.95
N ALA A 68 2.23 2.15 11.78
CA ALA A 68 3.30 1.91 12.71
C ALA A 68 4.60 2.06 11.91
N ALA A 69 5.34 3.11 12.20
CA ALA A 69 6.68 3.29 11.72
C ALA A 69 7.35 1.96 11.99
N SER A 70 7.61 1.18 10.92
CA SER A 70 8.52 0.07 10.99
C SER A 70 9.79 0.69 11.51
N SER A 71 10.02 0.53 12.81
CA SER A 71 11.30 0.84 13.42
C SER A 71 12.28 0.07 12.56
N SER A 72 13.01 0.77 11.71
CA SER A 72 14.06 0.19 10.89
C SER A 72 14.90 -0.63 11.85
N ARG A 73 14.75 -1.95 11.78
CA ARG A 73 15.60 -2.85 12.56
C ARG A 73 16.99 -2.71 11.98
N ASN A 74 17.72 -1.72 12.47
CA ASN A 74 19.13 -1.55 12.11
C ASN A 74 19.99 -2.55 12.91
N ASP A 75 19.52 -3.83 12.91
CA ASP A 75 20.13 -4.95 13.62
C ASP A 75 21.06 -5.78 12.71
N GLY A 76 21.36 -5.28 11.52
CA GLY A 76 22.20 -5.97 10.52
C GLY A 76 21.48 -7.07 9.73
N CYS A 77 20.19 -7.24 9.93
CA CYS A 77 19.39 -8.21 9.17
C CYS A 77 18.96 -7.65 7.80
N PRO A 78 18.80 -8.50 6.77
CA PRO A 78 18.18 -8.10 5.52
C PRO A 78 16.74 -7.62 5.74
N LEU A 79 16.28 -6.71 4.88
CA LEU A 79 14.89 -6.22 4.94
C LEU A 79 13.90 -7.37 4.69
N ASP A 80 12.86 -7.43 5.52
CA ASP A 80 11.72 -8.29 5.24
C ASP A 80 10.82 -7.69 4.13
N LYS A 81 9.75 -8.42 3.74
CA LYS A 81 8.83 -7.95 2.68
C LYS A 81 8.12 -6.64 3.03
N GLY A 82 7.74 -6.47 4.30
CA GLY A 82 7.04 -5.29 4.76
C GLY A 82 7.96 -4.07 4.75
N GLU A 83 9.15 -4.21 5.27
CA GLU A 83 10.19 -3.19 5.29
C GLU A 83 10.63 -2.80 3.87
N LEU A 84 10.88 -3.80 3.00
CA LEU A 84 11.19 -3.56 1.60
C LEU A 84 10.05 -2.84 0.89
N GLY A 85 8.80 -3.25 1.15
CA GLY A 85 7.62 -2.60 0.60
C GLY A 85 7.49 -1.16 1.05
N ALA A 86 7.62 -0.89 2.35
CA ALA A 86 7.57 0.45 2.92
C ALA A 86 8.66 1.37 2.34
N ALA A 87 9.90 0.88 2.25
CA ALA A 87 11.02 1.61 1.66
C ALA A 87 10.77 1.92 0.17
N THR A 88 10.26 0.95 -0.60
CA THR A 88 9.97 1.13 -2.03
C THR A 88 8.84 2.11 -2.26
N TRP A 89 7.73 2.01 -1.51
CA TRP A 89 6.65 2.98 -1.59
C TRP A 89 7.09 4.36 -1.13
N GLY A 90 7.93 4.45 -0.09
CA GLY A 90 8.57 5.70 0.32
C GLY A 90 9.33 6.35 -0.83
N LEU A 91 10.20 5.59 -1.51
CA LEU A 91 10.95 6.08 -2.66
C LEU A 91 10.03 6.56 -3.79
N ILE A 92 9.03 5.76 -4.19
CA ILE A 92 8.11 6.09 -5.29
C ILE A 92 7.34 7.39 -4.97
N HIS A 93 6.74 7.49 -3.79
CA HIS A 93 5.95 8.64 -3.40
C HIS A 93 6.79 9.91 -3.23
N THR A 94 7.97 9.81 -2.61
CA THR A 94 8.87 10.98 -2.46
C THR A 94 9.36 11.46 -3.82
N THR A 95 9.75 10.53 -4.71
CA THR A 95 10.09 10.88 -6.10
C THR A 95 8.93 11.60 -6.80
N ALA A 96 7.71 11.11 -6.66
CA ALA A 96 6.53 11.72 -7.26
C ALA A 96 6.22 13.10 -6.64
N ALA A 97 6.39 13.27 -5.32
CA ALA A 97 6.14 14.51 -4.61
C ALA A 97 7.12 15.64 -5.02
N HIS A 98 8.35 15.27 -5.38
CA HIS A 98 9.40 16.20 -5.83
C HIS A 98 9.59 16.22 -7.36
N TYR A 99 8.73 15.54 -8.11
CA TYR A 99 8.76 15.51 -9.56
C TYR A 99 8.45 16.91 -10.14
N PRO A 100 9.03 17.30 -11.28
CA PRO A 100 8.74 18.61 -11.89
C PRO A 100 7.28 18.77 -12.31
N GLU A 101 6.73 19.98 -12.15
CA GLU A 101 5.37 20.30 -12.66
C GLU A 101 5.32 20.22 -14.20
N LYS A 102 6.41 20.56 -14.86
CA LYS A 102 6.57 20.49 -16.32
C LYS A 102 7.85 19.69 -16.64
N PRO A 103 7.80 18.36 -16.57
CA PRO A 103 8.98 17.54 -16.80
C PRO A 103 9.42 17.56 -18.27
N SER A 104 10.73 17.55 -18.49
CA SER A 104 11.30 17.34 -19.82
C SER A 104 10.97 15.91 -20.32
N LYS A 105 11.11 15.68 -21.63
CA LYS A 105 10.93 14.34 -22.18
C LYS A 105 11.89 13.34 -21.57
N GLU A 106 13.13 13.74 -21.35
CA GLU A 106 14.15 12.92 -20.68
C GLU A 106 13.72 12.54 -19.25
N THR A 107 13.26 13.53 -18.45
CA THR A 107 12.77 13.29 -17.08
C THR A 107 11.58 12.34 -17.07
N GLN A 108 10.66 12.47 -18.03
CA GLN A 108 9.53 11.55 -18.19
C GLN A 108 9.99 10.12 -18.49
N ASP A 109 10.98 9.97 -19.38
CA ASP A 109 11.51 8.65 -19.75
C ASP A 109 12.26 8.01 -18.57
N GLN A 110 13.00 8.80 -17.77
CA GLN A 110 13.66 8.34 -16.55
C GLN A 110 12.64 7.87 -15.50
N ALA A 111 11.53 8.60 -15.29
CA ALA A 111 10.48 8.21 -14.38
C ALA A 111 9.79 6.91 -14.80
N ARG A 112 9.51 6.74 -16.11
CA ARG A 112 9.00 5.47 -16.64
C ARG A 112 9.99 4.32 -16.46
N ALA A 113 11.27 4.58 -16.70
CA ALA A 113 12.32 3.58 -16.54
C ALA A 113 12.46 3.13 -15.10
N LEU A 114 12.36 4.05 -14.10
CA LEU A 114 12.35 3.71 -12.68
C LEU A 114 11.22 2.73 -12.35
N VAL A 115 9.98 3.07 -12.71
CA VAL A 115 8.81 2.21 -12.44
C VAL A 115 8.92 0.87 -13.14
N THR A 116 9.34 0.87 -14.41
CA THR A 116 9.52 -0.36 -15.20
C THR A 116 10.64 -1.23 -14.62
N GLY A 117 11.73 -0.61 -14.17
CA GLY A 117 12.83 -1.28 -13.49
C GLY A 117 12.38 -1.98 -12.21
N LEU A 118 11.63 -1.28 -11.36
CA LEU A 118 11.03 -1.87 -10.16
C LEU A 118 10.09 -3.03 -10.51
N ALA A 119 9.21 -2.86 -11.49
CA ALA A 119 8.30 -3.90 -11.96
C ALA A 119 9.05 -5.11 -12.57
N GLY A 120 10.29 -4.91 -13.04
CA GLY A 120 11.13 -5.96 -13.61
C GLY A 120 12.04 -6.67 -12.62
N LEU A 121 12.54 -5.96 -11.62
CA LEU A 121 13.66 -6.39 -10.77
C LEU A 121 13.28 -6.54 -9.29
N TYR A 122 12.03 -6.23 -8.91
CA TYR A 122 11.62 -6.31 -7.51
C TYR A 122 11.92 -7.69 -6.92
N PRO A 123 12.61 -7.79 -5.76
CA PRO A 123 13.12 -9.07 -5.25
C PRO A 123 12.03 -10.10 -4.95
N CYS A 124 10.87 -9.67 -4.40
CA CYS A 124 9.75 -10.57 -4.15
C CYS A 124 9.08 -10.97 -5.47
N THR A 125 9.21 -12.21 -5.87
CA THR A 125 8.70 -12.74 -7.16
C THR A 125 7.20 -12.55 -7.33
N TYR A 126 6.40 -12.82 -6.30
CA TYR A 126 4.95 -12.62 -6.32
C TYR A 126 4.60 -11.14 -6.47
N CYS A 127 5.19 -10.27 -5.61
CA CYS A 127 4.94 -8.84 -5.64
C CYS A 127 5.35 -8.21 -6.98
N ARG A 128 6.49 -8.67 -7.53
CA ARG A 128 6.99 -8.25 -8.86
C ARG A 128 6.02 -8.59 -9.97
N LYS A 129 5.48 -9.81 -9.96
CA LYS A 129 4.50 -10.26 -10.98
C LYS A 129 3.23 -9.43 -10.90
N ASP A 130 2.70 -9.23 -9.70
CA ASP A 130 1.51 -8.44 -9.45
C ASP A 130 1.70 -6.98 -9.86
N PHE A 131 2.76 -6.33 -9.37
CA PHE A 131 3.06 -4.94 -9.71
C PHE A 131 3.28 -4.72 -11.21
N ARG A 132 3.95 -5.66 -11.89
CA ARG A 132 4.13 -5.61 -13.34
C ARG A 132 2.80 -5.67 -14.08
N GLU A 133 1.87 -6.48 -13.62
CA GLU A 133 0.55 -6.58 -14.22
C GLU A 133 -0.26 -5.28 -14.02
N GLU A 134 -0.22 -4.70 -12.82
CA GLU A 134 -0.90 -3.43 -12.54
C GLU A 134 -0.28 -2.26 -13.32
N VAL A 135 1.04 -2.15 -13.40
CA VAL A 135 1.73 -1.14 -14.23
C VAL A 135 1.37 -1.30 -15.71
N ARG A 136 1.15 -2.52 -16.19
CA ARG A 136 0.72 -2.77 -17.58
C ARG A 136 -0.74 -2.31 -17.82
N LYS A 137 -1.62 -2.52 -16.84
CA LYS A 137 -3.04 -2.08 -16.91
C LYS A 137 -3.17 -0.57 -16.77
N LEU A 138 -2.41 0.01 -15.86
CA LEU A 138 -2.39 1.44 -15.56
C LEU A 138 -0.93 1.94 -15.56
N PRO A 139 -0.40 2.31 -16.73
CA PRO A 139 0.96 2.83 -16.85
C PRO A 139 1.15 4.14 -16.07
N PRO A 140 2.40 4.45 -15.60
CA PRO A 140 2.65 5.68 -14.86
C PRO A 140 2.36 6.92 -15.71
N ASP A 141 1.51 7.79 -15.19
CA ASP A 141 1.29 9.11 -15.78
C ASP A 141 2.39 10.06 -15.30
N VAL A 142 3.36 10.26 -16.15
CA VAL A 142 4.54 11.09 -15.90
C VAL A 142 4.43 12.49 -16.53
N SER A 143 3.23 12.91 -16.90
CA SER A 143 3.00 14.20 -17.57
C SER A 143 3.24 15.41 -16.66
N SER A 144 3.08 15.23 -15.34
CA SER A 144 3.28 16.26 -14.33
C SER A 144 3.50 15.66 -12.94
N ARG A 145 3.92 16.48 -11.98
CA ARG A 145 4.01 16.09 -10.56
C ARG A 145 2.67 15.58 -10.03
N VAL A 146 1.61 16.33 -10.31
CA VAL A 146 0.26 15.97 -9.85
C VAL A 146 -0.14 14.60 -10.39
N ALA A 147 0.03 14.39 -11.69
CA ALA A 147 -0.33 13.14 -12.34
C ALA A 147 0.43 11.94 -11.78
N LEU A 148 1.75 12.07 -11.60
CA LEU A 148 2.59 11.00 -11.07
C LEU A 148 2.27 10.71 -9.60
N SER A 149 2.01 11.74 -8.78
CA SER A 149 1.64 11.57 -7.36
C SER A 149 0.29 10.84 -7.20
N LEU A 150 -0.69 11.21 -8.01
CA LEU A 150 -2.00 10.53 -8.00
C LEU A 150 -1.89 9.10 -8.49
N TRP A 151 -1.13 8.86 -9.57
CA TRP A 151 -0.86 7.51 -10.05
C TRP A 151 -0.19 6.62 -8.98
N ALA A 152 0.84 7.13 -8.31
CA ALA A 152 1.54 6.40 -7.25
C ALA A 152 0.58 6.03 -6.10
N CYS A 153 -0.30 6.96 -5.70
CA CYS A 153 -1.31 6.71 -4.68
C CYS A 153 -2.32 5.64 -5.10
N GLN A 154 -2.82 5.70 -6.33
CA GLN A 154 -3.75 4.70 -6.86
C GLN A 154 -3.11 3.30 -6.88
N GLN A 155 -1.88 3.19 -7.36
CA GLN A 155 -1.13 1.93 -7.38
C GLN A 155 -0.90 1.38 -5.96
N HIS A 156 -0.55 2.23 -5.01
CA HIS A 156 -0.37 1.83 -3.61
C HIS A 156 -1.69 1.33 -3.00
N ASN A 157 -2.81 2.01 -3.28
CA ASN A 157 -4.12 1.58 -2.81
C ASN A 157 -4.55 0.23 -3.37
N LEU A 158 -4.27 -0.06 -4.65
CA LEU A 158 -4.51 -1.39 -5.22
C LEU A 158 -3.76 -2.50 -4.45
N VAL A 159 -2.53 -2.22 -4.01
CA VAL A 159 -1.78 -3.15 -3.17
C VAL A 159 -2.39 -3.23 -1.77
N ASN A 160 -2.74 -2.09 -1.16
CA ASN A 160 -3.37 -2.06 0.17
C ASN A 160 -4.66 -2.90 0.21
N GLU A 161 -5.53 -2.76 -0.79
CA GLU A 161 -6.75 -3.57 -0.91
C GLU A 161 -6.44 -5.07 -0.98
N LYS A 162 -5.45 -5.47 -1.78
CA LYS A 162 -5.05 -6.87 -1.92
C LYS A 162 -4.51 -7.48 -0.63
N ILE A 163 -3.83 -6.69 0.19
CA ILE A 163 -3.26 -7.14 1.48
C ILE A 163 -4.15 -6.84 2.68
N GLY A 164 -5.36 -6.30 2.46
CA GLY A 164 -6.35 -6.03 3.50
C GLY A 164 -6.03 -4.82 4.38
N LYS A 165 -5.23 -3.88 3.88
CA LYS A 165 -4.97 -2.59 4.53
C LYS A 165 -5.96 -1.53 4.07
N SER A 166 -6.16 -0.50 4.91
CA SER A 166 -6.95 0.67 4.54
C SER A 166 -6.35 1.42 3.36
N THR A 167 -7.20 2.00 2.52
CA THR A 167 -6.77 2.85 1.42
C THR A 167 -6.48 4.26 1.90
N PHE A 168 -5.49 4.91 1.28
CA PHE A 168 -5.17 6.30 1.53
C PHE A 168 -6.01 7.22 0.63
N ARG A 169 -6.38 8.41 1.12
CA ARG A 169 -7.11 9.39 0.33
C ARG A 169 -6.19 10.07 -0.69
N CYS A 170 -6.32 9.72 -1.96
CA CYS A 170 -5.49 10.22 -3.05
C CYS A 170 -5.89 11.65 -3.46
N THR A 171 -5.62 12.62 -2.60
CA THR A 171 -5.73 14.05 -2.90
C THR A 171 -4.36 14.70 -2.78
N LEU A 172 -4.08 15.69 -3.65
CA LEU A 172 -2.76 16.32 -3.65
C LEU A 172 -2.37 16.93 -2.29
N PRO A 173 -3.26 17.64 -1.57
CA PRO A 173 -2.91 18.15 -0.25
C PRO A 173 -2.51 17.06 0.75
N ALA A 174 -3.23 15.92 0.79
CA ALA A 174 -2.90 14.82 1.68
C ALA A 174 -1.59 14.12 1.30
N LEU A 175 -1.32 14.02 -0.01
CA LEU A 175 -0.06 13.46 -0.51
C LEU A 175 1.12 14.39 -0.23
N ASP A 176 0.94 15.71 -0.38
CA ASP A 176 1.97 16.70 -0.09
C ASP A 176 2.28 16.76 1.41
N GLU A 177 1.26 16.71 2.28
CA GLU A 177 1.47 16.62 3.72
C GLU A 177 2.30 15.37 4.09
N ARG A 178 1.97 14.22 3.49
CA ARG A 178 2.63 12.97 3.82
C ARG A 178 4.04 12.83 3.26
N TRP A 179 4.27 13.23 2.00
CA TRP A 179 5.45 12.85 1.24
C TRP A 179 6.36 14.02 0.83
N LYS A 180 5.93 15.25 1.09
CA LYS A 180 6.68 16.45 0.72
C LYS A 180 6.94 17.38 1.90
N GLN A 181 5.90 17.73 2.65
CA GLN A 181 5.99 18.72 3.71
C GLN A 181 6.27 18.07 5.07
N GLY A 182 5.64 16.94 5.35
CA GLY A 182 5.66 16.32 6.68
C GLY A 182 4.84 17.13 7.70
N LYS A 183 4.67 16.55 8.88
CA LYS A 183 4.14 17.26 10.05
C LYS A 183 5.27 18.05 10.71
N PRO A 184 4.99 19.13 11.45
CA PRO A 184 6.03 19.87 12.19
C PRO A 184 6.93 18.97 13.05
N SER A 185 6.36 17.96 13.69
CA SER A 185 7.10 16.98 14.50
C SER A 185 8.12 16.14 13.72
N CYS A 186 8.00 16.04 12.40
CA CYS A 186 8.98 15.32 11.58
C CYS A 186 10.34 16.05 11.53
N TRP A 187 10.35 17.36 11.81
CA TRP A 187 11.51 18.23 11.68
C TRP A 187 12.05 18.70 13.05
N GLU A 188 11.41 18.28 14.15
CA GLU A 188 11.89 18.51 15.50
C GLU A 188 13.19 17.74 15.70
N GLY A 189 14.27 18.44 16.07
CA GLY A 189 15.59 17.85 16.23
C GLY A 189 16.57 18.07 15.07
N GLY A 190 16.20 18.89 14.08
CA GLY A 190 17.09 19.31 13.00
C GLY A 190 17.20 18.30 11.84
N ALA A 191 16.26 17.37 11.71
CA ALA A 191 16.18 16.53 10.51
C ALA A 191 15.86 17.41 9.29
N GLU A 192 16.62 17.23 8.20
CA GLU A 192 16.39 17.95 6.95
C GLU A 192 15.54 17.08 6.01
N GLY A 193 14.53 17.71 5.38
CA GLY A 193 13.74 17.08 4.34
C GLY A 193 14.53 16.89 3.03
N VAL A 194 14.00 16.12 2.10
CA VAL A 194 14.56 15.90 0.76
C VAL A 194 14.29 17.11 -0.15
#